data_54879f3259445b1e0fae9fcc378a03f9
#
_entry.id   54879f3259445b1e0fae9fcc378a03f9
#
_cell.length_a   1.000
_cell.length_b   1.000
_cell.length_c   1.000
_cell.angle_alpha   90.00
_cell.angle_beta   90.00
_cell.angle_gamma   90.00
#
_symmetry.space_group_name_H-M   'P 1'
#
loop_
_entity.id
_entity.type
_entity.pdbx_description
1 polymer ?
#
loop_
_entity_poly.entity_id
_entity_poly.type
_entity_poly.pdbx_seq_one_letter_code
_entity_poly.pdbx_strand_id
1 'polypeptide(L)'
;MATLRKQFLTALFKSLLRGKSLLQAILAYWTGSLAVTADGKNRVAVPSHRSTQEFLKEAEALFLGPVSQHDLQQLSRDLRKQFVERLQTDMECMLPSYSHQLPHGAERGHYLALDVGGSTLRVALVELRGRMSKVGEESRIVSMRNFAITPEIKDLEGMAFFDWMAARIKDTLAGDLEQHHSLDQPLLMAMAWSFPIEQTSLAGGKLQPMGKGFLAHNGLVGQDLGRIIKTACGNHDLNVELRAILNDSSACLLSESYTHSSTRFGLILGTGVNIAAYLPISAIGKAKVGEKPADWTHLIVNSEIGMFGHGILPLTRWDRELLKTHPMPTFQPYEHLVSGMYLGEICRQVLVEAIESTGVFGGTLPASLKERYSLATETLSMIQSDTSVELDDACKEFSLRHPSPHTPTTSDLYFLRQLASFISTRSSALVATCVYTFWKLRIDAQADWVKTLPDSSPLRTTAEEDRDMSETTVAFNGSVIENYPGYLSSCQKYLDDLVASENGAQGTVQLVSAKESSLLGAAVALASVEGSA
;
A
#
# COMPACT_ATOMS: atom_id res chain seq x y z
N MET A 1 46.02 37.32 -10.47
CA MET A 1 45.16 37.33 -9.26
C MET A 1 44.31 38.57 -9.09
N ALA A 2 44.82 39.78 -9.34
CA ALA A 2 44.07 41.06 -9.21
C ALA A 2 42.83 41.15 -10.15
N THR A 3 42.93 40.67 -11.38
CA THR A 3 41.87 40.71 -12.39
C THR A 3 40.70 39.77 -12.05
N LEU A 4 40.97 38.57 -11.53
CA LEU A 4 39.98 37.61 -11.08
C LEU A 4 39.20 38.13 -9.86
N ARG A 5 39.91 38.77 -8.93
CA ARG A 5 39.29 39.35 -7.72
C ARG A 5 38.33 40.50 -8.08
N LYS A 6 38.70 41.32 -9.08
CA LYS A 6 37.87 42.44 -9.58
C LYS A 6 36.63 41.96 -10.32
N GLN A 7 36.76 40.87 -11.11
CA GLN A 7 35.64 40.26 -11.81
C GLN A 7 34.66 39.58 -10.85
N PHE A 8 35.18 38.88 -9.83
CA PHE A 8 34.38 38.28 -8.75
C PHE A 8 33.57 39.34 -7.97
N LEU A 9 34.24 40.43 -7.53
CA LEU A 9 33.57 41.51 -6.81
C LEU A 9 32.51 42.20 -7.66
N THR A 10 32.74 42.37 -8.95
CA THR A 10 31.78 43.01 -9.87
C THR A 10 30.55 42.09 -10.09
N ALA A 11 30.75 40.78 -10.21
CA ALA A 11 29.66 39.80 -10.32
C ALA A 11 28.83 39.71 -9.03
N LEU A 12 29.50 39.71 -7.88
CA LEU A 12 28.87 39.75 -6.56
C LEU A 12 28.01 41.01 -6.37
N PHE A 13 28.54 42.18 -6.71
CA PHE A 13 27.82 43.43 -6.58
C PHE A 13 26.60 43.52 -7.50
N LYS A 14 26.73 43.04 -8.75
CA LYS A 14 25.60 42.95 -9.70
C LYS A 14 24.51 41.97 -9.26
N SER A 15 24.88 40.89 -8.58
CA SER A 15 23.93 39.86 -8.09
C SER A 15 23.20 40.35 -6.84
N LEU A 16 23.89 41.05 -5.94
CA LEU A 16 23.29 41.66 -4.75
C LEU A 16 22.31 42.79 -5.11
N LEU A 17 22.63 43.61 -6.10
CA LEU A 17 21.75 44.63 -6.63
C LEU A 17 20.45 44.10 -7.26
N ARG A 18 20.41 42.81 -7.62
CA ARG A 18 19.23 42.09 -8.13
C ARG A 18 18.47 41.29 -7.06
N GLY A 19 18.74 41.49 -5.77
CA GLY A 19 18.05 40.85 -4.66
C GLY A 19 18.37 39.36 -4.48
N LYS A 20 19.48 38.87 -5.06
CA LYS A 20 19.89 37.45 -4.92
C LYS A 20 20.76 37.24 -3.69
N SER A 21 20.62 36.09 -3.04
CA SER A 21 21.46 35.74 -1.89
C SER A 21 22.93 35.56 -2.27
N LEU A 22 23.84 35.72 -1.29
CA LEU A 22 25.30 35.56 -1.49
C LEU A 22 25.65 34.21 -2.12
N LEU A 23 24.94 33.15 -1.72
CA LEU A 23 25.15 31.79 -2.24
C LEU A 23 24.75 31.66 -3.72
N GLN A 24 23.67 32.33 -4.14
CA GLN A 24 23.24 32.36 -5.54
C GLN A 24 24.21 33.17 -6.39
N ALA A 25 24.83 34.21 -5.84
CA ALA A 25 25.86 35.00 -6.50
C ALA A 25 27.15 34.18 -6.73
N ILE A 26 27.57 33.38 -5.77
CA ILE A 26 28.74 32.49 -5.86
C ILE A 26 28.47 31.38 -6.90
N LEU A 27 27.32 30.73 -6.83
CA LEU A 27 26.92 29.71 -7.81
C LEU A 27 26.87 30.27 -9.26
N ALA A 28 26.29 31.48 -9.47
CA ALA A 28 26.25 32.10 -10.76
C ALA A 28 27.65 32.46 -11.33
N TYR A 29 28.61 32.78 -10.48
CA TYR A 29 30.00 33.01 -10.88
C TYR A 29 30.68 31.69 -11.35
N TRP A 30 30.50 30.59 -10.64
CA TRP A 30 31.09 29.29 -10.99
C TRP A 30 30.45 28.66 -12.24
N THR A 31 29.16 28.86 -12.46
CA THR A 31 28.44 28.29 -13.61
C THR A 31 28.53 29.19 -14.88
N GLY A 32 28.79 30.48 -14.72
CA GLY A 32 28.85 31.46 -15.83
C GLY A 32 30.24 31.68 -16.46
N SER A 33 31.29 31.00 -16.01
CA SER A 33 32.68 31.34 -16.32
C SER A 33 33.27 30.70 -17.60
N LEU A 34 32.50 30.01 -18.44
CA LEU A 34 33.01 29.27 -19.59
C LEU A 34 32.54 29.72 -20.99
N ALA A 35 32.02 30.91 -21.15
CA ALA A 35 31.67 31.41 -22.48
C ALA A 35 32.06 32.89 -22.68
N VAL A 36 33.34 33.16 -22.89
CA VAL A 36 33.79 34.40 -23.55
C VAL A 36 34.40 34.04 -24.90
N THR A 37 33.58 34.08 -25.95
CA THR A 37 34.06 34.12 -27.31
C THR A 37 34.27 35.58 -27.72
N ALA A 38 35.37 35.83 -28.42
CA ALA A 38 35.89 37.16 -28.80
C ALA A 38 35.14 37.79 -29.98
N ASP A 39 33.83 37.99 -29.86
CA ASP A 39 33.09 38.84 -30.81
C ASP A 39 32.04 39.66 -30.06
N GLY A 40 32.27 40.97 -30.09
CA GLY A 40 31.58 41.99 -29.29
C GLY A 40 30.15 42.29 -29.73
N LYS A 41 29.28 41.29 -29.78
CA LYS A 41 27.82 41.48 -29.82
C LYS A 41 27.21 40.84 -28.57
N ASN A 42 26.66 41.68 -27.70
CA ASN A 42 25.83 41.25 -26.57
C ASN A 42 24.68 40.37 -27.06
N ARG A 43 24.92 39.07 -27.21
CA ARG A 43 23.87 38.08 -27.19
C ARG A 43 23.56 37.80 -25.70
N VAL A 44 22.39 38.23 -25.25
CA VAL A 44 21.79 37.72 -24.04
C VAL A 44 21.78 36.21 -24.23
N ALA A 45 22.59 35.46 -23.45
CA ALA A 45 22.57 34.01 -23.46
C ALA A 45 21.15 33.63 -23.03
N VAL A 46 20.34 33.20 -23.97
CA VAL A 46 19.12 32.42 -23.67
C VAL A 46 19.60 31.24 -22.86
N PRO A 47 19.04 30.96 -21.67
CA PRO A 47 19.38 29.74 -20.94
C PRO A 47 19.21 28.59 -21.94
N SER A 48 20.27 27.80 -22.17
CA SER A 48 20.16 26.61 -22.99
C SER A 48 19.10 25.73 -22.32
N HIS A 49 17.90 25.68 -22.86
CA HIS A 49 16.89 24.75 -22.42
C HIS A 49 17.46 23.35 -22.62
N ARG A 50 17.50 22.59 -21.55
CA ARG A 50 17.80 21.16 -21.59
C ARG A 50 16.84 20.48 -22.55
N SER A 51 17.29 19.53 -23.38
CA SER A 51 16.37 18.83 -24.27
C SER A 51 15.45 17.89 -23.47
N THR A 52 14.21 17.71 -23.94
CA THR A 52 13.26 16.74 -23.34
C THR A 52 13.84 15.33 -23.31
N GLN A 53 14.62 14.96 -24.33
CA GLN A 53 15.25 13.63 -24.42
C GLN A 53 16.37 13.44 -23.38
N GLU A 54 17.18 14.44 -23.11
CA GLU A 54 18.20 14.40 -22.04
C GLU A 54 17.55 14.29 -20.66
N PHE A 55 16.45 15.02 -20.45
CA PHE A 55 15.69 14.95 -19.22
C PHE A 55 15.10 13.55 -18.99
N LEU A 56 14.47 12.95 -20.02
CA LEU A 56 13.93 11.59 -19.95
C LEU A 56 15.00 10.55 -19.63
N LYS A 57 16.16 10.63 -20.29
CA LYS A 57 17.29 9.72 -20.01
C LYS A 57 17.79 9.82 -18.56
N GLU A 58 17.84 11.04 -18.02
CA GLU A 58 18.21 11.22 -16.62
C GLU A 58 17.12 10.67 -15.68
N ALA A 59 15.85 10.97 -15.95
CA ALA A 59 14.74 10.44 -15.16
C ALA A 59 14.73 8.91 -15.19
N GLU A 60 14.87 8.31 -16.37
CA GLU A 60 15.01 6.86 -16.54
C GLU A 60 16.15 6.30 -15.68
N ALA A 61 17.35 6.88 -15.79
CA ALA A 61 18.51 6.44 -15.03
C ALA A 61 18.30 6.54 -13.50
N LEU A 62 17.62 7.61 -13.03
CA LEU A 62 17.36 7.81 -11.61
C LEU A 62 16.28 6.87 -11.06
N PHE A 63 15.25 6.55 -11.84
CA PHE A 63 14.17 5.65 -11.41
C PHE A 63 14.50 4.19 -11.66
N LEU A 64 15.06 3.84 -12.81
CA LEU A 64 15.28 2.45 -13.22
C LEU A 64 16.69 1.94 -12.95
N GLY A 65 17.69 2.81 -12.80
CA GLY A 65 19.04 2.39 -12.41
C GLY A 65 19.08 1.53 -11.14
N PRO A 66 18.41 1.97 -10.06
CA PRO A 66 18.42 1.23 -8.78
C PRO A 66 17.53 -0.03 -8.75
N VAL A 67 16.83 -0.39 -9.82
CA VAL A 67 15.99 -1.59 -9.89
C VAL A 67 16.63 -2.71 -10.74
N SER A 68 17.96 -2.71 -10.86
CA SER A 68 18.69 -3.85 -11.39
C SER A 68 18.55 -5.06 -10.47
N GLN A 69 18.67 -6.27 -11.02
CA GLN A 69 18.58 -7.51 -10.23
C GLN A 69 19.54 -7.49 -9.02
N HIS A 70 20.76 -7.03 -9.22
CA HIS A 70 21.77 -6.92 -8.16
C HIS A 70 21.34 -5.96 -7.05
N ASP A 71 20.83 -4.78 -7.41
CA ASP A 71 20.43 -3.76 -6.45
C ASP A 71 19.17 -4.19 -5.68
N LEU A 72 18.21 -4.86 -6.34
CA LEU A 72 17.04 -5.41 -5.70
C LEU A 72 17.38 -6.56 -4.72
N GLN A 73 18.34 -7.42 -5.05
CA GLN A 73 18.85 -8.42 -4.12
C GLN A 73 19.53 -7.78 -2.89
N GLN A 74 20.30 -6.70 -3.09
CA GLN A 74 20.88 -5.96 -1.96
C GLN A 74 19.80 -5.32 -1.10
N LEU A 75 18.82 -4.68 -1.72
CA LEU A 75 17.66 -4.09 -1.00
C LEU A 75 16.91 -5.16 -0.21
N SER A 76 16.70 -6.35 -0.79
CA SER A 76 16.05 -7.47 -0.10
C SER A 76 16.83 -7.89 1.15
N ARG A 77 18.17 -8.02 1.06
CA ARG A 77 19.00 -8.34 2.22
C ARG A 77 18.91 -7.29 3.33
N ASP A 78 18.84 -6.02 2.97
CA ASP A 78 18.78 -4.92 3.94
C ASP A 78 17.36 -4.77 4.54
N LEU A 79 16.30 -4.94 3.75
CA LEU A 79 14.91 -5.04 4.25
C LEU A 79 14.77 -6.21 5.22
N ARG A 80 15.34 -7.37 4.89
CA ARG A 80 15.27 -8.55 5.75
C ARG A 80 15.88 -8.31 7.13
N LYS A 81 16.99 -7.57 7.22
CA LYS A 81 17.57 -7.19 8.52
C LYS A 81 16.58 -6.38 9.34
N GLN A 82 15.94 -5.38 8.72
CA GLN A 82 14.92 -4.57 9.39
C GLN A 82 13.70 -5.42 9.79
N PHE A 83 13.25 -6.36 8.94
CA PHE A 83 12.12 -7.23 9.26
C PHE A 83 12.42 -8.12 10.46
N VAL A 84 13.57 -8.78 10.48
CA VAL A 84 13.99 -9.65 11.58
C VAL A 84 14.12 -8.86 12.88
N GLU A 85 14.78 -7.70 12.85
CA GLU A 85 14.95 -6.84 14.02
C GLU A 85 13.60 -6.43 14.61
N ARG A 86 12.72 -5.87 13.78
CA ARG A 86 11.42 -5.36 14.23
C ARG A 86 10.45 -6.49 14.60
N LEU A 87 10.59 -7.68 14.00
CA LEU A 87 9.80 -8.85 14.40
C LEU A 87 10.09 -9.27 15.85
N GLN A 88 11.26 -8.93 16.39
CA GLN A 88 11.62 -9.27 17.77
C GLN A 88 11.06 -8.31 18.82
N THR A 89 11.09 -7.01 18.57
CA THR A 89 10.90 -6.02 19.66
C THR A 89 10.00 -4.84 19.33
N ASP A 90 9.75 -4.53 18.05
CA ASP A 90 9.01 -3.33 17.67
C ASP A 90 7.51 -3.49 17.96
N MET A 91 6.90 -2.45 18.55
CA MET A 91 5.48 -2.47 18.95
C MET A 91 4.56 -1.71 17.97
N GLU A 92 5.11 -1.12 16.90
CA GLU A 92 4.35 -0.35 15.91
C GLU A 92 4.25 -1.08 14.56
N CYS A 93 5.12 -2.06 14.32
CA CYS A 93 5.10 -2.87 13.11
C CYS A 93 5.45 -4.34 13.38
N MET A 94 5.27 -5.22 12.39
CA MET A 94 5.36 -6.68 12.55
C MET A 94 4.47 -7.17 13.70
N LEU A 95 3.23 -6.71 13.72
CA LEU A 95 2.28 -6.92 14.82
C LEU A 95 1.65 -8.33 14.73
N PRO A 96 1.88 -9.22 15.73
CA PRO A 96 1.21 -10.49 15.77
C PRO A 96 -0.29 -10.31 15.98
N SER A 97 -1.11 -10.92 15.12
CA SER A 97 -2.56 -10.94 15.28
C SER A 97 -3.00 -12.10 16.20
N TYR A 98 -4.32 -12.22 16.38
CA TYR A 98 -4.94 -13.36 17.07
C TYR A 98 -5.43 -14.44 16.07
N SER A 99 -5.10 -14.31 14.78
CA SER A 99 -5.39 -15.34 13.76
C SER A 99 -4.21 -16.32 13.70
N HIS A 100 -4.40 -17.51 14.27
CA HIS A 100 -3.35 -18.52 14.40
C HIS A 100 -3.52 -19.70 13.45
N GLN A 101 -4.66 -19.81 12.79
CA GLN A 101 -4.97 -20.86 11.84
C GLN A 101 -5.36 -20.29 10.49
N LEU A 102 -4.95 -20.98 9.44
CA LEU A 102 -5.50 -20.77 8.10
C LEU A 102 -6.75 -21.65 7.93
N PRO A 103 -7.70 -21.24 7.08
CA PRO A 103 -8.90 -22.03 6.84
C PRO A 103 -8.56 -23.38 6.21
N HIS A 104 -9.27 -24.42 6.62
CA HIS A 104 -9.15 -25.76 6.04
C HIS A 104 -9.84 -25.86 4.68
N GLY A 105 -10.73 -24.92 4.37
CA GLY A 105 -11.55 -24.89 3.17
C GLY A 105 -12.80 -25.77 3.28
N ALA A 106 -13.12 -26.26 4.47
CA ALA A 106 -14.36 -27.01 4.75
C ALA A 106 -15.42 -26.16 5.45
N GLU A 107 -15.06 -24.97 5.87
CA GLU A 107 -15.90 -24.01 6.59
C GLU A 107 -17.14 -23.67 5.77
N ARG A 108 -18.30 -23.62 6.43
CA ARG A 108 -19.62 -23.34 5.83
C ARG A 108 -20.45 -22.50 6.79
N GLY A 109 -21.36 -21.71 6.25
CA GLY A 109 -22.29 -20.93 7.05
C GLY A 109 -22.56 -19.54 6.47
N HIS A 110 -23.36 -18.79 7.21
CA HIS A 110 -23.70 -17.40 6.87
C HIS A 110 -23.12 -16.47 7.93
N TYR A 111 -22.36 -15.48 7.50
CA TYR A 111 -21.62 -14.58 8.38
C TYR A 111 -21.84 -13.13 7.96
N LEU A 112 -22.07 -12.27 8.93
CA LEU A 112 -22.11 -10.82 8.70
C LEU A 112 -20.68 -10.29 8.67
N ALA A 113 -20.29 -9.72 7.55
CA ALA A 113 -18.97 -9.14 7.34
C ALA A 113 -19.05 -7.63 7.13
N LEU A 114 -18.20 -6.90 7.83
CA LEU A 114 -18.03 -5.46 7.69
C LEU A 114 -16.63 -5.12 7.22
N ASP A 115 -16.54 -4.07 6.40
CA ASP A 115 -15.27 -3.41 6.09
C ASP A 115 -15.42 -1.93 6.39
N VAL A 116 -14.68 -1.45 7.38
CA VAL A 116 -14.77 -0.08 7.90
C VAL A 116 -13.50 0.68 7.50
N GLY A 117 -13.59 1.37 6.38
CA GLY A 117 -12.50 2.18 5.83
C GLY A 117 -12.62 3.67 6.16
N GLY A 118 -11.70 4.46 5.62
CA GLY A 118 -11.65 5.91 5.85
C GLY A 118 -12.69 6.72 5.07
N SER A 119 -13.29 6.15 4.02
CA SER A 119 -14.26 6.83 3.13
C SER A 119 -15.51 6.00 2.83
N THR A 120 -15.50 4.72 3.19
CA THR A 120 -16.60 3.81 2.88
C THR A 120 -16.77 2.79 4.00
N LEU A 121 -18.02 2.54 4.39
CA LEU A 121 -18.46 1.38 5.15
C LEU A 121 -19.06 0.39 4.16
N ARG A 122 -18.57 -0.84 4.12
CA ARG A 122 -19.18 -1.95 3.39
C ARG A 122 -19.77 -2.94 4.39
N VAL A 123 -20.99 -3.37 4.13
CA VAL A 123 -21.69 -4.36 4.95
C VAL A 123 -22.19 -5.46 4.03
N ALA A 124 -21.88 -6.71 4.35
CA ALA A 124 -22.29 -7.86 3.55
C ALA A 124 -22.73 -9.04 4.41
N LEU A 125 -23.71 -9.79 3.93
CA LEU A 125 -24.00 -11.14 4.37
C LEU A 125 -23.26 -12.11 3.42
N VAL A 126 -22.35 -12.88 3.96
CA VAL A 126 -21.49 -13.81 3.23
C VAL A 126 -21.88 -15.25 3.54
N GLU A 127 -22.10 -16.05 2.50
CA GLU A 127 -22.27 -17.50 2.59
C GLU A 127 -20.95 -18.20 2.21
N LEU A 128 -20.40 -19.04 3.09
CA LEU A 128 -19.28 -19.93 2.82
C LEU A 128 -19.81 -21.33 2.51
N ARG A 129 -19.34 -21.94 1.42
CA ARG A 129 -19.82 -23.22 0.88
C ARG A 129 -18.79 -24.34 0.89
N GLY A 130 -17.54 -24.00 1.19
CA GLY A 130 -16.40 -24.92 1.21
C GLY A 130 -15.65 -25.01 -0.11
N ARG A 131 -14.34 -25.24 -0.03
CA ARG A 131 -13.40 -25.36 -1.17
C ARG A 131 -13.78 -26.47 -2.16
N MET A 132 -14.51 -27.49 -1.70
CA MET A 132 -14.98 -28.60 -2.55
C MET A 132 -16.21 -28.24 -3.41
N SER A 133 -16.72 -27.03 -3.33
CA SER A 133 -17.73 -26.49 -4.23
C SER A 133 -17.14 -26.30 -5.63
N LYS A 134 -17.97 -25.96 -6.62
CA LYS A 134 -17.44 -25.63 -7.95
C LYS A 134 -16.52 -24.43 -7.85
N VAL A 135 -15.47 -24.42 -8.67
CA VAL A 135 -14.52 -23.31 -8.77
C VAL A 135 -15.27 -21.98 -8.98
N GLY A 136 -15.03 -21.01 -8.12
CA GLY A 136 -15.71 -19.73 -8.10
C GLY A 136 -17.06 -19.72 -7.37
N GLU A 137 -17.50 -20.84 -6.78
CA GLU A 137 -18.73 -20.94 -6.00
C GLU A 137 -18.45 -21.30 -4.52
N GLU A 138 -17.19 -21.23 -4.08
CA GLU A 138 -16.76 -21.56 -2.71
C GLU A 138 -17.34 -20.62 -1.66
N SER A 139 -17.58 -19.38 -2.08
CA SER A 139 -18.24 -18.34 -1.28
C SER A 139 -19.21 -17.53 -2.13
N ARG A 140 -20.19 -16.92 -1.48
CA ARG A 140 -21.15 -16.04 -2.14
C ARG A 140 -21.47 -14.85 -1.25
N ILE A 141 -21.49 -13.67 -1.83
CA ILE A 141 -22.10 -12.50 -1.19
C ILE A 141 -23.61 -12.57 -1.44
N VAL A 142 -24.37 -12.80 -0.37
CA VAL A 142 -25.84 -12.93 -0.42
C VAL A 142 -26.48 -11.56 -0.59
N SER A 143 -26.05 -10.60 0.25
CA SER A 143 -26.42 -9.19 0.15
C SER A 143 -25.22 -8.33 0.49
N MET A 144 -25.11 -7.15 -0.13
CA MET A 144 -24.05 -6.18 0.15
C MET A 144 -24.55 -4.77 -0.12
N ARG A 145 -24.14 -3.85 0.74
CA ARG A 145 -24.34 -2.41 0.53
C ARG A 145 -23.07 -1.64 0.88
N ASN A 146 -22.83 -0.60 0.10
CA ASN A 146 -21.73 0.34 0.29
C ASN A 146 -22.30 1.69 0.73
N PHE A 147 -21.75 2.24 1.81
CA PHE A 147 -22.17 3.53 2.36
C PHE A 147 -20.99 4.48 2.38
N ALA A 148 -21.12 5.62 1.71
CA ALA A 148 -20.10 6.65 1.77
C ALA A 148 -19.99 7.24 3.18
N ILE A 149 -18.77 7.38 3.67
CA ILE A 149 -18.47 8.08 4.92
C ILE A 149 -18.08 9.52 4.53
N THR A 150 -19.08 10.39 4.56
CA THR A 150 -18.94 11.82 4.26
C THR A 150 -18.29 12.58 5.44
N PRO A 151 -17.87 13.84 5.25
CA PRO A 151 -17.39 14.66 6.36
C PRO A 151 -18.37 14.72 7.55
N GLU A 152 -19.66 14.82 7.27
CA GLU A 152 -20.71 14.88 8.30
C GLU A 152 -20.78 13.58 9.12
N ILE A 153 -20.51 12.44 8.50
CA ILE A 153 -20.44 11.14 9.20
C ILE A 153 -19.15 11.04 10.03
N LYS A 154 -18.04 11.59 9.56
CA LYS A 154 -16.79 11.65 10.33
C LYS A 154 -16.91 12.53 11.58
N ASP A 155 -17.74 13.57 11.52
CA ASP A 155 -18.01 14.48 12.61
C ASP A 155 -18.94 13.87 13.69
N LEU A 156 -19.50 12.68 13.48
CA LEU A 156 -20.27 11.98 14.49
C LEU A 156 -19.36 11.57 15.66
N GLU A 157 -19.70 12.03 16.86
CA GLU A 157 -18.92 11.76 18.08
C GLU A 157 -19.39 10.50 18.80
N GLY A 158 -18.43 9.74 19.29
CA GLY A 158 -18.66 8.61 20.18
C GLY A 158 -19.68 7.61 19.63
N MET A 159 -20.69 7.27 20.41
CA MET A 159 -21.71 6.28 20.05
C MET A 159 -22.51 6.63 18.79
N ALA A 160 -22.65 7.92 18.45
CA ALA A 160 -23.43 8.33 17.28
C ALA A 160 -22.92 7.74 15.96
N PHE A 161 -21.59 7.59 15.80
CA PHE A 161 -21.00 6.92 14.65
C PHE A 161 -21.33 5.41 14.63
N PHE A 162 -21.27 4.75 15.77
CA PHE A 162 -21.56 3.32 15.86
C PHE A 162 -23.06 3.03 15.73
N ASP A 163 -23.94 3.92 16.20
CA ASP A 163 -25.38 3.83 15.95
C ASP A 163 -25.69 4.04 14.46
N TRP A 164 -24.97 4.96 13.78
CA TRP A 164 -25.07 5.09 12.33
C TRP A 164 -24.64 3.78 11.62
N MET A 165 -23.55 3.14 12.05
CA MET A 165 -23.13 1.84 11.51
C MET A 165 -24.19 0.78 11.73
N ALA A 166 -24.76 0.67 12.93
CA ALA A 166 -25.82 -0.29 13.25
C ALA A 166 -27.06 -0.11 12.37
N ALA A 167 -27.47 1.15 12.11
CA ALA A 167 -28.54 1.43 11.16
C ALA A 167 -28.21 0.92 9.74
N ARG A 168 -26.94 1.07 9.27
CA ARG A 168 -26.51 0.56 7.96
C ARG A 168 -26.47 -0.97 7.90
N ILE A 169 -26.12 -1.63 9.00
CA ILE A 169 -26.23 -3.09 9.12
C ILE A 169 -27.71 -3.51 8.97
N LYS A 170 -28.62 -2.88 9.71
CA LYS A 170 -30.06 -3.15 9.61
C LYS A 170 -30.59 -2.95 8.18
N ASP A 171 -30.21 -1.86 7.53
CA ASP A 171 -30.59 -1.57 6.14
C ASP A 171 -30.11 -2.66 5.16
N THR A 172 -28.92 -3.23 5.40
CA THR A 172 -28.34 -4.27 4.51
C THR A 172 -29.04 -5.61 4.70
N LEU A 173 -29.43 -5.94 5.92
CA LEU A 173 -30.11 -7.19 6.26
C LEU A 173 -31.63 -7.12 6.02
N ALA A 174 -32.20 -5.95 5.69
CA ALA A 174 -33.64 -5.80 5.43
C ALA A 174 -34.07 -6.70 4.27
N GLY A 175 -35.00 -7.63 4.55
CA GLY A 175 -35.47 -8.67 3.60
C GLY A 175 -34.85 -10.07 3.86
N ASP A 176 -33.63 -10.15 4.38
CA ASP A 176 -32.97 -11.42 4.72
C ASP A 176 -33.01 -11.70 6.23
N LEU A 177 -33.41 -10.71 7.04
CA LEU A 177 -33.41 -10.77 8.51
C LEU A 177 -34.18 -11.97 9.07
N GLU A 178 -35.35 -12.28 8.50
CA GLU A 178 -36.19 -13.37 8.98
C GLU A 178 -35.56 -14.76 8.77
N GLN A 179 -34.62 -14.89 7.82
CA GLN A 179 -33.97 -16.16 7.50
C GLN A 179 -32.67 -16.36 8.28
N HIS A 180 -31.97 -15.29 8.63
CA HIS A 180 -30.60 -15.34 9.16
C HIS A 180 -30.43 -14.68 10.53
N HIS A 181 -31.44 -14.02 11.07
CA HIS A 181 -31.41 -13.35 12.36
C HIS A 181 -32.51 -13.91 13.28
N SER A 182 -32.13 -14.30 14.48
CA SER A 182 -33.03 -14.71 15.56
C SER A 182 -32.70 -13.92 16.82
N LEU A 183 -33.74 -13.55 17.59
CA LEU A 183 -33.53 -12.93 18.90
C LEU A 183 -32.84 -13.88 19.88
N ASP A 184 -32.99 -15.18 19.68
CA ASP A 184 -32.42 -16.22 20.54
C ASP A 184 -30.99 -16.62 20.14
N GLN A 185 -30.60 -16.42 18.87
CA GLN A 185 -29.26 -16.73 18.37
C GLN A 185 -28.67 -15.50 17.68
N PRO A 186 -27.53 -14.97 18.15
CA PRO A 186 -26.90 -13.83 17.53
C PRO A 186 -26.38 -14.16 16.13
N LEU A 187 -26.54 -13.23 15.19
CA LEU A 187 -25.83 -13.30 13.93
C LEU A 187 -24.35 -12.97 14.18
N LEU A 188 -23.49 -13.91 13.83
CA LEU A 188 -22.06 -13.77 14.04
C LEU A 188 -21.47 -12.81 13.04
N MET A 189 -20.67 -11.87 13.54
CA MET A 189 -20.10 -10.77 12.78
C MET A 189 -18.59 -10.75 12.86
N ALA A 190 -17.95 -10.46 11.74
CA ALA A 190 -16.53 -10.14 11.67
C ALA A 190 -16.31 -8.82 10.96
N MET A 191 -15.19 -8.17 11.24
CA MET A 191 -14.93 -6.83 10.75
C MET A 191 -13.47 -6.65 10.32
N ALA A 192 -13.27 -6.19 9.08
CA ALA A 192 -12.03 -5.55 8.68
C ALA A 192 -12.07 -4.09 9.17
N TRP A 193 -11.05 -3.72 9.95
CA TRP A 193 -10.97 -2.43 10.64
C TRP A 193 -9.70 -1.70 10.23
N SER A 194 -9.84 -0.63 9.46
CA SER A 194 -8.72 0.14 8.89
C SER A 194 -8.26 1.30 9.77
N PHE A 195 -8.38 1.18 11.09
CA PHE A 195 -7.98 2.19 12.06
C PHE A 195 -7.14 1.57 13.18
N PRO A 196 -6.37 2.38 13.92
CA PRO A 196 -5.62 1.90 15.08
C PRO A 196 -6.52 1.23 16.12
N ILE A 197 -6.09 0.07 16.62
CA ILE A 197 -6.75 -0.68 17.68
C ILE A 197 -5.70 -1.38 18.54
N GLU A 198 -5.85 -1.38 19.86
CA GLU A 198 -5.09 -2.24 20.76
C GLU A 198 -5.83 -3.59 20.86
N GLN A 199 -5.49 -4.52 19.98
CA GLN A 199 -6.16 -5.82 19.92
C GLN A 199 -5.82 -6.67 21.16
N THR A 200 -6.83 -7.21 21.81
CA THR A 200 -6.71 -8.01 23.05
C THR A 200 -7.09 -9.48 22.87
N SER A 201 -7.86 -9.77 21.82
CA SER A 201 -8.23 -11.11 21.35
C SER A 201 -8.64 -11.03 19.89
N LEU A 202 -9.02 -12.14 19.27
CA LEU A 202 -9.57 -12.10 17.91
C LEU A 202 -10.84 -11.25 17.84
N ALA A 203 -11.73 -11.38 18.83
CA ALA A 203 -13.00 -10.66 18.91
C ALA A 203 -12.92 -9.31 19.63
N GLY A 204 -11.86 -9.03 20.36
CA GLY A 204 -11.72 -7.90 21.26
C GLY A 204 -10.58 -6.96 20.90
N GLY A 205 -10.81 -5.69 21.19
CA GLY A 205 -9.77 -4.67 21.05
C GLY A 205 -10.22 -3.34 21.60
N LYS A 206 -9.29 -2.60 22.20
CA LYS A 206 -9.55 -1.27 22.74
C LYS A 206 -9.45 -0.22 21.66
N LEU A 207 -10.51 0.54 21.48
CA LEU A 207 -10.58 1.64 20.52
C LEU A 207 -9.46 2.66 20.80
N GLN A 208 -8.73 3.03 19.76
CA GLN A 208 -7.71 4.06 19.77
C GLN A 208 -8.19 5.29 18.98
N PRO A 209 -7.51 6.44 19.06
CA PRO A 209 -7.81 7.58 18.19
C PRO A 209 -7.79 7.17 16.71
N MET A 210 -8.93 7.35 16.02
CA MET A 210 -9.11 6.80 14.66
C MET A 210 -8.33 7.57 13.59
N GLY A 211 -8.01 8.83 13.82
CA GLY A 211 -7.37 9.66 12.78
C GLY A 211 -8.28 9.93 11.58
N LYS A 212 -7.73 10.32 10.45
CA LYS A 212 -8.46 10.56 9.17
C LYS A 212 -9.68 11.48 9.28
N GLY A 213 -9.72 12.36 10.31
CA GLY A 213 -10.82 13.29 10.57
C GLY A 213 -12.02 12.71 11.32
N PHE A 214 -11.94 11.48 11.84
CA PHE A 214 -13.04 10.89 12.62
C PHE A 214 -13.06 11.38 14.07
N LEU A 215 -14.25 11.71 14.58
CA LEU A 215 -14.51 12.05 15.96
C LEU A 215 -15.16 10.92 16.77
N ALA A 216 -15.42 9.79 16.14
CA ALA A 216 -16.08 8.62 16.71
C ALA A 216 -15.38 8.04 17.96
N HIS A 217 -14.07 8.30 18.13
CA HIS A 217 -13.32 7.87 19.30
C HIS A 217 -13.52 8.75 20.54
N ASN A 218 -14.15 9.94 20.39
CA ASN A 218 -14.38 10.85 21.52
C ASN A 218 -15.25 10.20 22.60
N GLY A 219 -14.72 10.14 23.82
CA GLY A 219 -15.38 9.49 24.95
C GLY A 219 -15.35 7.96 24.96
N LEU A 220 -14.77 7.31 23.93
CA LEU A 220 -14.75 5.85 23.79
C LEU A 220 -13.33 5.26 23.76
N VAL A 221 -12.27 6.08 23.72
CA VAL A 221 -10.88 5.59 23.72
C VAL A 221 -10.63 4.65 24.90
N GLY A 222 -10.00 3.50 24.63
CA GLY A 222 -9.71 2.46 25.61
C GLY A 222 -10.90 1.52 25.93
N GLN A 223 -12.10 1.78 25.41
CA GLN A 223 -13.24 0.87 25.55
C GLN A 223 -13.14 -0.26 24.51
N ASP A 224 -13.71 -1.42 24.83
CA ASP A 224 -13.75 -2.57 23.93
C ASP A 224 -14.68 -2.32 22.75
N LEU A 225 -14.14 -2.44 21.52
CA LEU A 225 -14.85 -2.18 20.28
C LEU A 225 -16.02 -3.15 20.07
N GLY A 226 -15.86 -4.41 20.45
CA GLY A 226 -16.92 -5.41 20.34
C GLY A 226 -18.13 -5.05 21.20
N ARG A 227 -17.90 -4.55 22.42
CA ARG A 227 -18.97 -4.08 23.31
C ARG A 227 -19.65 -2.82 22.80
N ILE A 228 -18.86 -1.87 22.24
CA ILE A 228 -19.42 -0.65 21.63
C ILE A 228 -20.40 -1.02 20.50
N ILE A 229 -19.96 -1.89 19.58
CA ILE A 229 -20.78 -2.33 18.44
C ILE A 229 -22.02 -3.11 18.90
N LYS A 230 -21.84 -4.04 19.86
CA LYS A 230 -22.98 -4.80 20.42
C LYS A 230 -24.04 -3.86 21.01
N THR A 231 -23.60 -2.83 21.72
CA THR A 231 -24.52 -1.83 22.29
C THR A 231 -25.26 -1.05 21.20
N ALA A 232 -24.53 -0.57 20.19
CA ALA A 232 -25.13 0.16 19.06
C ALA A 232 -26.13 -0.72 18.29
N CYS A 233 -25.78 -1.96 18.01
CA CYS A 233 -26.68 -2.92 17.34
C CYS A 233 -27.93 -3.20 18.17
N GLY A 234 -27.79 -3.35 19.49
CA GLY A 234 -28.91 -3.53 20.40
C GLY A 234 -29.92 -2.33 20.38
N ASN A 235 -29.43 -1.11 20.20
CA ASN A 235 -30.28 0.08 20.05
C ASN A 235 -31.14 0.03 18.77
N HIS A 236 -30.81 -0.83 17.82
CA HIS A 236 -31.48 -1.03 16.55
C HIS A 236 -32.21 -2.39 16.44
N ASP A 237 -32.47 -3.08 17.56
CA ASP A 237 -33.08 -4.41 17.63
C ASP A 237 -32.30 -5.48 16.81
N LEU A 238 -30.99 -5.35 16.71
CA LEU A 238 -30.10 -6.31 16.06
C LEU A 238 -29.38 -7.14 17.12
N ASN A 239 -29.59 -8.46 17.10
CA ASN A 239 -28.83 -9.41 17.92
C ASN A 239 -27.62 -9.88 17.13
N VAL A 240 -26.48 -9.20 17.30
CA VAL A 240 -25.20 -9.53 16.64
C VAL A 240 -24.12 -9.76 17.67
N GLU A 241 -23.13 -10.58 17.31
CA GLU A 241 -21.96 -10.81 18.14
C GLU A 241 -20.69 -10.66 17.29
N LEU A 242 -19.84 -9.68 17.63
CA LEU A 242 -18.53 -9.50 16.99
C LEU A 242 -17.57 -10.59 17.48
N ARG A 243 -17.04 -11.40 16.55
CA ARG A 243 -16.16 -12.55 16.83
C ARG A 243 -14.77 -12.42 16.23
N ALA A 244 -14.59 -11.54 15.24
CA ALA A 244 -13.27 -11.28 14.67
C ALA A 244 -13.10 -9.82 14.25
N ILE A 245 -11.94 -9.26 14.58
CA ILE A 245 -11.46 -7.97 14.11
C ILE A 245 -10.14 -8.22 13.40
N LEU A 246 -10.02 -7.76 12.16
CA LEU A 246 -8.87 -8.00 11.30
C LEU A 246 -8.35 -6.69 10.68
N ASN A 247 -7.06 -6.67 10.38
CA ASN A 247 -6.53 -5.73 9.41
C ASN A 247 -6.88 -6.18 7.97
N ASP A 248 -6.95 -5.26 7.01
CA ASP A 248 -7.29 -5.52 5.61
C ASP A 248 -6.33 -6.50 4.92
N SER A 249 -5.01 -6.42 5.19
CA SER A 249 -4.04 -7.36 4.64
C SER A 249 -4.18 -8.77 5.21
N SER A 250 -4.55 -8.91 6.50
CA SER A 250 -4.87 -10.19 7.11
C SER A 250 -6.15 -10.79 6.54
N ALA A 251 -7.17 -9.96 6.31
CA ALA A 251 -8.39 -10.37 5.65
C ALA A 251 -8.12 -10.83 4.20
N CYS A 252 -7.26 -10.10 3.46
CA CYS A 252 -6.83 -10.48 2.12
C CYS A 252 -6.17 -11.86 2.09
N LEU A 253 -5.24 -12.12 3.02
CA LEU A 253 -4.61 -13.44 3.17
C LEU A 253 -5.65 -14.53 3.42
N LEU A 254 -6.54 -14.33 4.40
CA LEU A 254 -7.53 -15.34 4.81
C LEU A 254 -8.56 -15.62 3.72
N SER A 255 -9.01 -14.58 2.98
CA SER A 255 -9.97 -14.78 1.91
C SER A 255 -9.45 -15.71 0.82
N GLU A 256 -8.18 -15.52 0.42
CA GLU A 256 -7.57 -16.33 -0.63
C GLU A 256 -7.13 -17.71 -0.10
N SER A 257 -6.68 -17.79 1.15
CA SER A 257 -6.32 -19.09 1.75
C SER A 257 -7.50 -20.04 1.89
N TYR A 258 -8.73 -19.52 1.85
CA TYR A 258 -9.94 -20.34 1.84
C TYR A 258 -10.11 -21.13 0.53
N THR A 259 -9.73 -20.56 -0.60
CA THR A 259 -9.78 -21.19 -1.93
C THR A 259 -8.45 -21.86 -2.30
N HIS A 260 -7.32 -21.23 -2.01
CA HIS A 260 -5.98 -21.68 -2.35
C HIS A 260 -5.16 -21.99 -1.09
N SER A 261 -4.97 -23.26 -0.80
CA SER A 261 -4.26 -23.73 0.41
C SER A 261 -2.78 -23.34 0.46
N SER A 262 -2.18 -22.93 -0.66
CA SER A 262 -0.81 -22.42 -0.77
C SER A 262 -0.65 -20.94 -0.36
N THR A 263 -1.75 -20.24 -0.03
CA THR A 263 -1.70 -18.83 0.36
C THR A 263 -1.04 -18.63 1.70
N ARG A 264 -0.02 -17.75 1.74
CA ARG A 264 0.72 -17.45 2.97
C ARG A 264 0.89 -15.96 3.22
N PHE A 265 0.50 -15.12 2.25
CA PHE A 265 0.64 -13.67 2.31
C PHE A 265 -0.61 -12.98 1.79
N GLY A 266 -0.89 -11.80 2.34
CA GLY A 266 -1.91 -10.88 1.83
C GLY A 266 -1.31 -9.50 1.61
N LEU A 267 -1.33 -9.01 0.39
CA LEU A 267 -0.80 -7.72 -0.02
C LEU A 267 -1.95 -6.77 -0.31
N ILE A 268 -1.94 -5.61 0.32
CA ILE A 268 -2.79 -4.47 -0.04
C ILE A 268 -1.91 -3.43 -0.72
N LEU A 269 -2.29 -3.03 -1.93
CA LEU A 269 -1.61 -1.95 -2.66
C LEU A 269 -2.61 -1.08 -3.41
N GLY A 270 -3.08 -0.07 -2.74
CA GLY A 270 -4.03 0.93 -3.22
C GLY A 270 -3.54 2.33 -2.85
N THR A 271 -4.36 3.09 -2.13
CA THR A 271 -3.97 4.39 -1.57
C THR A 271 -2.75 4.28 -0.68
N GLY A 272 -2.66 3.22 0.14
CA GLY A 272 -1.51 2.84 0.94
C GLY A 272 -0.97 1.47 0.54
N VAL A 273 -0.02 0.94 1.34
CA VAL A 273 0.56 -0.39 1.17
C VAL A 273 0.64 -1.13 2.49
N ASN A 274 0.24 -2.41 2.51
CA ASN A 274 0.45 -3.29 3.65
C ASN A 274 0.62 -4.75 3.23
N ILE A 275 1.32 -5.55 4.04
CA ILE A 275 1.47 -6.99 3.85
C ILE A 275 1.18 -7.71 5.16
N ALA A 276 0.36 -8.75 5.10
CA ALA A 276 0.23 -9.76 6.15
C ALA A 276 0.99 -11.02 5.76
N ALA A 277 1.61 -11.66 6.74
CA ALA A 277 2.38 -12.90 6.56
C ALA A 277 2.02 -13.94 7.61
N TYR A 278 1.82 -15.18 7.19
CA TYR A 278 1.63 -16.33 8.11
C TYR A 278 2.99 -16.91 8.48
N LEU A 279 3.40 -16.71 9.74
CA LEU A 279 4.74 -17.04 10.23
C LEU A 279 4.71 -17.94 11.46
N PRO A 280 5.72 -18.82 11.63
CA PRO A 280 5.90 -19.58 12.88
C PRO A 280 6.05 -18.63 14.07
N ILE A 281 5.39 -18.95 15.19
CA ILE A 281 5.49 -18.16 16.43
C ILE A 281 6.93 -18.09 16.94
N SER A 282 7.70 -19.16 16.71
CA SER A 282 9.12 -19.22 17.09
C SER A 282 9.99 -18.14 16.44
N ALA A 283 9.56 -17.57 15.31
CA ALA A 283 10.25 -16.47 14.64
C ALA A 283 9.95 -15.09 15.27
N ILE A 284 8.92 -14.99 16.09
CA ILE A 284 8.43 -13.72 16.66
C ILE A 284 8.99 -13.57 18.08
N GLY A 285 9.40 -12.34 18.42
CA GLY A 285 9.91 -12.04 19.76
C GLY A 285 8.90 -12.37 20.87
N LYS A 286 9.35 -13.04 21.92
CA LYS A 286 8.50 -13.47 23.03
C LYS A 286 7.70 -12.34 23.68
N ALA A 287 8.29 -11.14 23.79
CA ALA A 287 7.61 -9.96 24.32
C ALA A 287 6.42 -9.51 23.46
N LYS A 288 6.47 -9.75 22.15
CA LYS A 288 5.40 -9.38 21.22
C LYS A 288 4.29 -10.41 21.17
N VAL A 289 4.64 -11.69 21.23
CA VAL A 289 3.67 -12.79 21.22
C VAL A 289 2.84 -12.79 22.50
N GLY A 290 3.46 -12.45 23.65
CA GLY A 290 2.83 -12.55 24.96
C GLY A 290 2.50 -14.01 25.31
N GLU A 291 1.56 -14.19 26.23
CA GLU A 291 1.05 -15.52 26.57
C GLU A 291 0.04 -15.99 25.49
N LYS A 292 0.38 -17.04 24.78
CA LYS A 292 -0.49 -17.70 23.79
C LYS A 292 -0.68 -19.18 24.17
N PRO A 293 -1.80 -19.79 23.77
CA PRO A 293 -2.01 -21.23 23.94
C PRO A 293 -0.84 -22.05 23.36
N ALA A 294 -0.47 -23.13 24.04
CA ALA A 294 0.71 -23.93 23.67
C ALA A 294 0.55 -24.70 22.34
N ASP A 295 -0.66 -24.86 21.88
CA ASP A 295 -1.03 -25.50 20.61
C ASP A 295 -0.90 -24.56 19.41
N TRP A 296 -0.74 -23.26 19.63
CA TRP A 296 -0.54 -22.31 18.55
C TRP A 296 0.88 -22.41 18.01
N THR A 297 1.02 -22.75 16.74
CA THR A 297 2.31 -22.90 16.07
C THR A 297 2.67 -21.71 15.19
N HIS A 298 1.67 -21.04 14.63
CA HIS A 298 1.80 -19.91 13.71
C HIS A 298 0.87 -18.77 14.08
N LEU A 299 1.17 -17.60 13.54
CA LEU A 299 0.31 -16.42 13.62
C LEU A 299 0.34 -15.66 12.28
N ILE A 300 -0.76 -14.99 11.95
CA ILE A 300 -0.73 -13.95 10.94
C ILE A 300 -0.11 -12.70 11.58
N VAL A 301 0.93 -12.19 10.94
CA VAL A 301 1.62 -10.96 11.35
C VAL A 301 1.22 -9.84 10.40
N ASN A 302 0.65 -8.76 10.94
CA ASN A 302 0.44 -7.52 10.23
C ASN A 302 1.78 -6.74 10.20
N SER A 303 2.36 -6.56 9.02
CA SER A 303 3.72 -6.02 8.92
C SER A 303 3.81 -4.52 9.15
N GLU A 304 2.79 -3.75 8.79
CA GLU A 304 2.88 -2.28 8.64
C GLU A 304 4.07 -1.90 7.76
N ILE A 305 4.15 -2.53 6.57
CA ILE A 305 5.31 -2.46 5.66
C ILE A 305 5.69 -1.03 5.27
N GLY A 306 4.74 -0.10 5.27
CA GLY A 306 4.99 1.32 5.04
C GLY A 306 6.11 1.89 5.90
N MET A 307 6.26 1.36 7.13
CA MET A 307 7.22 1.82 8.14
C MET A 307 8.67 1.39 7.90
N PHE A 308 8.93 0.59 6.85
CA PHE A 308 10.25 0.04 6.56
C PHE A 308 11.02 0.83 5.51
N GLY A 309 12.29 0.48 5.32
CA GLY A 309 13.12 1.06 4.27
C GLY A 309 13.95 2.26 4.71
N HIS A 310 13.93 2.65 5.98
CA HIS A 310 14.74 3.76 6.48
C HIS A 310 16.22 3.57 6.14
N GLY A 311 16.81 4.56 5.44
CA GLY A 311 18.23 4.60 5.10
C GLY A 311 18.67 3.67 3.98
N ILE A 312 17.77 2.85 3.41
CA ILE A 312 18.10 1.85 2.38
C ILE A 312 17.34 2.04 1.07
N LEU A 313 16.25 2.82 1.07
CA LEU A 313 15.45 3.04 -0.14
C LEU A 313 16.20 3.90 -1.17
N PRO A 314 16.07 3.60 -2.48
CA PRO A 314 16.72 4.33 -3.55
C PRO A 314 15.98 5.64 -3.86
N LEU A 315 16.20 6.65 -3.05
CA LEU A 315 15.53 7.95 -3.18
C LEU A 315 16.12 8.79 -4.30
N THR A 316 15.29 9.27 -5.22
CA THR A 316 15.64 10.32 -6.19
C THR A 316 15.62 11.70 -5.53
N ARG A 317 15.99 12.76 -6.27
CA ARG A 317 15.84 14.13 -5.79
C ARG A 317 14.37 14.52 -5.55
N TRP A 318 13.45 14.01 -6.38
CA TRP A 318 12.01 14.26 -6.27
C TRP A 318 11.39 13.58 -5.05
N ASP A 319 11.80 12.34 -4.75
CA ASP A 319 11.41 11.68 -3.51
C ASP A 319 11.86 12.48 -2.29
N ARG A 320 13.10 12.99 -2.30
CA ARG A 320 13.60 13.83 -1.20
C ARG A 320 12.83 15.16 -1.09
N GLU A 321 12.39 15.74 -2.20
CA GLU A 321 11.57 16.95 -2.18
C GLU A 321 10.17 16.68 -1.64
N LEU A 322 9.56 15.55 -2.00
CA LEU A 322 8.30 15.07 -1.41
C LEU A 322 8.46 14.96 0.12
N LEU A 323 9.49 14.28 0.58
CA LEU A 323 9.74 14.07 2.02
C LEU A 323 9.95 15.39 2.78
N LYS A 324 10.71 16.36 2.22
CA LYS A 324 10.91 17.68 2.86
C LYS A 324 9.60 18.42 3.12
N THR A 325 8.63 18.21 2.28
CA THR A 325 7.36 18.92 2.30
C THR A 325 6.22 18.12 2.95
N HIS A 326 6.48 16.85 3.29
CA HIS A 326 5.50 15.99 3.94
C HIS A 326 5.38 16.33 5.44
N PRO A 327 4.16 16.34 6.03
CA PRO A 327 3.97 16.64 7.46
C PRO A 327 4.75 15.72 8.40
N MET A 328 4.94 14.46 7.99
CA MET A 328 5.69 13.43 8.73
C MET A 328 6.73 12.77 7.80
N PRO A 329 7.90 13.42 7.55
CA PRO A 329 8.85 12.97 6.52
C PRO A 329 9.47 11.59 6.78
N THR A 330 9.55 11.17 8.03
CA THR A 330 10.15 9.89 8.45
C THR A 330 9.13 8.79 8.71
N PHE A 331 7.83 9.10 8.64
CA PHE A 331 6.76 8.15 8.84
C PHE A 331 6.44 7.44 7.53
N GLN A 332 6.37 6.14 7.54
CA GLN A 332 6.02 5.28 6.40
C GLN A 332 6.86 5.52 5.11
N PRO A 333 8.20 5.53 5.17
CA PRO A 333 9.04 5.87 4.03
C PRO A 333 8.88 4.93 2.83
N TYR A 334 8.57 3.66 3.06
CA TYR A 334 8.32 2.70 1.97
C TYR A 334 7.03 3.03 1.21
N GLU A 335 5.96 3.39 1.94
CA GLU A 335 4.68 3.77 1.34
C GLU A 335 4.81 4.98 0.40
N HIS A 336 5.66 5.95 0.76
CA HIS A 336 5.93 7.14 -0.06
C HIS A 336 6.45 6.81 -1.47
N LEU A 337 7.09 5.65 -1.67
CA LEU A 337 7.66 5.27 -2.95
C LEU A 337 6.77 4.39 -3.81
N VAL A 338 5.79 3.71 -3.19
CA VAL A 338 5.07 2.63 -3.90
C VAL A 338 3.57 2.81 -3.98
N SER A 339 2.96 3.57 -3.07
CA SER A 339 1.50 3.61 -2.96
C SER A 339 0.84 4.65 -3.86
N GLY A 340 -0.43 4.42 -4.16
CA GLY A 340 -1.22 5.25 -5.05
C GLY A 340 -1.36 6.71 -4.62
N MET A 341 -1.25 6.99 -3.32
CA MET A 341 -1.28 8.37 -2.83
C MET A 341 -0.07 9.19 -3.32
N TYR A 342 1.07 8.53 -3.52
CA TYR A 342 2.33 9.26 -3.76
C TYR A 342 2.86 9.15 -5.18
N LEU A 343 2.53 8.11 -5.96
CA LEU A 343 3.05 7.95 -7.33
C LEU A 343 2.71 9.15 -8.22
N GLY A 344 1.48 9.67 -8.10
CA GLY A 344 1.05 10.88 -8.82
C GLY A 344 1.82 12.11 -8.37
N GLU A 345 2.04 12.29 -7.07
CA GLU A 345 2.80 13.44 -6.53
C GLU A 345 4.27 13.41 -6.95
N ILE A 346 4.92 12.25 -6.93
CA ILE A 346 6.28 12.09 -7.45
C ILE A 346 6.31 12.51 -8.93
N CYS A 347 5.36 12.01 -9.73
CA CYS A 347 5.27 12.36 -11.15
C CYS A 347 5.00 13.85 -11.36
N ARG A 348 4.16 14.47 -10.55
CA ARG A 348 3.91 15.93 -10.57
C ARG A 348 5.21 16.70 -10.38
N GLN A 349 6.03 16.36 -9.41
CA GLN A 349 7.28 17.06 -9.14
C GLN A 349 8.27 16.90 -10.30
N VAL A 350 8.37 15.69 -10.89
CA VAL A 350 9.18 15.46 -12.09
C VAL A 350 8.68 16.31 -13.26
N LEU A 351 7.35 16.31 -13.48
CA LEU A 351 6.72 17.06 -14.57
C LEU A 351 6.91 18.57 -14.43
N VAL A 352 6.77 19.12 -13.22
CA VAL A 352 7.01 20.55 -12.95
C VAL A 352 8.44 20.94 -13.33
N GLU A 353 9.45 20.18 -12.86
CA GLU A 353 10.85 20.42 -13.22
C GLU A 353 11.07 20.30 -14.74
N ALA A 354 10.44 19.31 -15.39
CA ALA A 354 10.55 19.13 -16.83
C ALA A 354 9.98 20.32 -17.61
N ILE A 355 8.79 20.79 -17.26
CA ILE A 355 8.16 21.95 -17.90
C ILE A 355 9.07 23.18 -17.81
N GLU A 356 9.59 23.46 -16.62
CA GLU A 356 10.43 24.63 -16.35
C GLU A 356 11.81 24.55 -17.02
N SER A 357 12.37 23.35 -17.19
CA SER A 357 13.74 23.17 -17.68
C SER A 357 13.86 22.82 -19.16
N THR A 358 12.83 22.20 -19.75
CA THR A 358 12.89 21.68 -21.13
C THR A 358 11.95 22.39 -22.09
N GLY A 359 10.93 23.07 -21.57
CA GLY A 359 9.87 23.69 -22.38
C GLY A 359 8.79 22.73 -22.86
N VAL A 360 8.75 21.47 -22.41
CA VAL A 360 7.62 20.55 -22.64
C VAL A 360 6.33 21.18 -22.11
N PHE A 361 5.17 20.84 -22.65
CA PHE A 361 3.90 21.54 -22.40
C PHE A 361 3.98 23.04 -22.74
N GLY A 362 4.74 23.40 -23.79
CA GLY A 362 4.95 24.77 -24.18
C GLY A 362 5.67 25.63 -23.15
N GLY A 363 6.37 25.04 -22.19
CA GLY A 363 7.00 25.73 -21.06
C GLY A 363 5.98 26.38 -20.12
N THR A 364 4.70 26.04 -20.24
CA THR A 364 3.61 26.68 -19.49
C THR A 364 3.09 25.72 -18.43
N LEU A 365 3.42 25.98 -17.17
CA LEU A 365 2.97 25.18 -16.05
C LEU A 365 1.48 25.42 -15.77
N PRO A 366 0.60 24.38 -15.87
CA PRO A 366 -0.79 24.48 -15.43
C PRO A 366 -0.88 24.94 -13.97
N ALA A 367 -1.80 25.85 -13.67
CA ALA A 367 -1.92 26.41 -12.31
C ALA A 367 -2.20 25.34 -11.25
N SER A 368 -3.00 24.34 -11.58
CA SER A 368 -3.30 23.20 -10.72
C SER A 368 -2.06 22.40 -10.33
N LEU A 369 -1.07 22.24 -11.20
CA LEU A 369 0.16 21.49 -10.90
C LEU A 369 1.09 22.19 -9.91
N LYS A 370 0.81 23.44 -9.52
CA LYS A 370 1.49 24.11 -8.41
C LYS A 370 1.04 23.56 -7.06
N GLU A 371 -0.18 23.07 -7.00
CA GLU A 371 -0.75 22.49 -5.79
C GLU A 371 -0.25 21.05 -5.59
N ARG A 372 0.10 20.71 -4.36
CA ARG A 372 0.55 19.36 -4.00
C ARG A 372 -0.58 18.35 -4.17
N TYR A 373 -0.21 17.14 -4.58
CA TYR A 373 -1.14 16.01 -4.79
C TYR A 373 -2.22 16.29 -5.84
N SER A 374 -2.06 17.34 -6.66
CA SER A 374 -3.03 17.67 -7.71
C SER A 374 -2.97 16.72 -8.92
N LEU A 375 -1.83 16.10 -9.19
CA LEU A 375 -1.71 15.04 -10.20
C LEU A 375 -1.96 13.69 -9.52
N ALA A 376 -3.17 13.17 -9.69
CA ALA A 376 -3.54 11.90 -9.09
C ALA A 376 -2.94 10.70 -9.86
N THR A 377 -2.63 9.61 -9.15
CA THR A 377 -2.17 8.35 -9.77
C THR A 377 -3.19 7.78 -10.74
N GLU A 378 -4.48 7.98 -10.50
CA GLU A 378 -5.56 7.66 -11.44
C GLU A 378 -5.39 8.34 -12.80
N THR A 379 -4.99 9.63 -12.82
CA THR A 379 -4.69 10.35 -14.07
C THR A 379 -3.55 9.68 -14.83
N LEU A 380 -2.49 9.24 -14.14
CA LEU A 380 -1.39 8.49 -14.75
C LEU A 380 -1.87 7.15 -15.30
N SER A 381 -2.71 6.45 -14.57
CA SER A 381 -3.33 5.18 -15.00
C SER A 381 -4.14 5.35 -16.29
N MET A 382 -4.94 6.41 -16.39
CA MET A 382 -5.73 6.71 -17.59
C MET A 382 -4.83 7.03 -18.80
N ILE A 383 -3.77 7.82 -18.60
CA ILE A 383 -2.78 8.12 -19.65
C ILE A 383 -2.09 6.83 -20.13
N GLN A 384 -1.78 5.91 -19.21
CA GLN A 384 -1.19 4.61 -19.57
C GLN A 384 -2.18 3.70 -20.30
N SER A 385 -3.47 3.79 -19.99
CA SER A 385 -4.54 2.97 -20.59
C SER A 385 -4.90 3.40 -22.01
N ASP A 386 -4.64 4.65 -22.40
CA ASP A 386 -4.96 5.16 -23.72
C ASP A 386 -4.08 4.48 -24.78
N THR A 387 -4.67 3.66 -25.62
CA THR A 387 -3.98 2.92 -26.70
C THR A 387 -4.07 3.63 -28.06
N SER A 388 -4.74 4.78 -28.13
CA SER A 388 -4.83 5.57 -29.36
C SER A 388 -3.47 6.15 -29.76
N VAL A 389 -3.24 6.30 -31.06
CA VAL A 389 -1.98 6.84 -31.60
C VAL A 389 -1.78 8.30 -31.17
N GLU A 390 -2.85 9.07 -31.12
CA GLU A 390 -2.81 10.51 -30.80
C GLU A 390 -3.01 10.78 -29.30
N LEU A 391 -3.24 9.75 -28.48
CA LEU A 391 -3.56 9.90 -27.06
C LEU A 391 -4.72 10.88 -26.80
N ASP A 392 -5.78 10.77 -27.62
CA ASP A 392 -6.90 11.72 -27.64
C ASP A 392 -7.62 11.83 -26.30
N ASP A 393 -7.91 10.67 -25.68
CA ASP A 393 -8.60 10.65 -24.39
C ASP A 393 -7.70 11.13 -23.27
N ALA A 394 -6.41 10.78 -23.29
CA ALA A 394 -5.41 11.29 -22.36
C ALA A 394 -5.26 12.81 -22.47
N CYS A 395 -5.20 13.37 -23.69
CA CYS A 395 -5.13 14.81 -23.94
C CYS A 395 -6.36 15.55 -23.40
N LYS A 396 -7.55 15.04 -23.66
CA LYS A 396 -8.83 15.62 -23.17
C LYS A 396 -8.89 15.61 -21.64
N GLU A 397 -8.63 14.48 -21.05
CA GLU A 397 -8.74 14.29 -19.60
C GLU A 397 -7.68 15.10 -18.84
N PHE A 398 -6.43 15.12 -19.34
CA PHE A 398 -5.40 15.96 -18.76
C PHE A 398 -5.76 17.45 -18.84
N SER A 399 -6.27 17.90 -19.99
CA SER A 399 -6.72 19.30 -20.19
C SER A 399 -7.87 19.68 -19.26
N LEU A 400 -8.80 18.74 -19.01
CA LEU A 400 -9.94 18.95 -18.11
C LEU A 400 -9.48 19.10 -16.65
N ARG A 401 -8.57 18.23 -16.21
CA ARG A 401 -8.06 18.22 -14.83
C ARG A 401 -7.02 19.33 -14.57
N HIS A 402 -6.24 19.68 -15.61
CA HIS A 402 -5.13 20.62 -15.53
C HIS A 402 -5.24 21.71 -16.60
N PRO A 403 -6.24 22.60 -16.51
CA PRO A 403 -6.45 23.68 -17.48
C PRO A 403 -5.21 24.56 -17.61
N SER A 404 -4.81 24.86 -18.84
CA SER A 404 -3.64 25.70 -19.15
C SER A 404 -3.89 26.49 -20.44
N PRO A 405 -3.24 27.67 -20.64
CA PRO A 405 -3.21 28.35 -21.94
C PRO A 405 -2.58 27.52 -23.06
N HIS A 406 -1.67 26.60 -22.71
CA HIS A 406 -1.12 25.61 -23.65
C HIS A 406 -2.04 24.40 -23.71
N THR A 407 -2.55 24.08 -24.89
CA THR A 407 -3.26 22.81 -25.11
C THR A 407 -2.24 21.68 -25.21
N PRO A 408 -2.31 20.65 -24.37
CA PRO A 408 -1.37 19.54 -24.44
C PRO A 408 -1.38 18.86 -25.80
N THR A 409 -0.19 18.58 -26.31
CA THR A 409 0.02 17.86 -27.56
C THR A 409 0.21 16.37 -27.30
N THR A 410 0.05 15.54 -28.32
CA THR A 410 0.39 14.10 -28.29
C THR A 410 1.83 13.89 -27.75
N SER A 411 2.78 14.72 -28.18
CA SER A 411 4.18 14.66 -27.71
C SER A 411 4.32 14.94 -26.21
N ASP A 412 3.55 15.89 -25.67
CA ASP A 412 3.56 16.21 -24.24
C ASP A 412 3.01 15.03 -23.43
N LEU A 413 1.95 14.38 -23.90
CA LEU A 413 1.37 13.23 -23.23
C LEU A 413 2.25 11.96 -23.35
N TYR A 414 2.93 11.76 -24.47
CA TYR A 414 3.94 10.71 -24.58
C TYR A 414 5.09 10.92 -23.59
N PHE A 415 5.55 12.15 -23.43
CA PHE A 415 6.56 12.49 -22.42
C PHE A 415 6.08 12.15 -21.01
N LEU A 416 4.89 12.58 -20.63
CA LEU A 416 4.30 12.29 -19.31
C LEU A 416 4.09 10.79 -19.11
N ARG A 417 3.64 10.09 -20.13
CA ARG A 417 3.47 8.62 -20.13
C ARG A 417 4.77 7.88 -19.85
N GLN A 418 5.89 8.33 -20.42
CA GLN A 418 7.21 7.74 -20.15
C GLN A 418 7.63 7.98 -18.69
N LEU A 419 7.46 9.19 -18.16
CA LEU A 419 7.73 9.47 -16.75
C LEU A 419 6.89 8.59 -15.82
N ALA A 420 5.60 8.48 -16.09
CA ALA A 420 4.69 7.62 -15.33
C ALA A 420 5.11 6.14 -15.38
N SER A 421 5.59 5.67 -16.55
CA SER A 421 6.13 4.31 -16.72
C SER A 421 7.37 4.07 -15.86
N PHE A 422 8.32 4.99 -15.81
CA PHE A 422 9.53 4.85 -14.98
C PHE A 422 9.19 4.76 -13.50
N ILE A 423 8.26 5.61 -13.04
CA ILE A 423 7.83 5.66 -11.64
C ILE A 423 7.07 4.38 -11.25
N SER A 424 6.12 3.93 -12.07
CA SER A 424 5.33 2.72 -11.80
C SER A 424 6.18 1.45 -11.88
N THR A 425 7.16 1.39 -12.79
CA THR A 425 8.13 0.27 -12.89
C THR A 425 9.02 0.20 -11.64
N ARG A 426 9.55 1.34 -11.16
CA ARG A 426 10.28 1.36 -9.88
C ARG A 426 9.41 0.86 -8.73
N SER A 427 8.19 1.37 -8.64
CA SER A 427 7.25 0.96 -7.59
C SER A 427 6.99 -0.55 -7.63
N SER A 428 6.68 -1.12 -8.80
CA SER A 428 6.41 -2.56 -8.94
C SER A 428 7.63 -3.42 -8.60
N ALA A 429 8.86 -2.98 -8.95
CA ALA A 429 10.09 -3.66 -8.59
C ALA A 429 10.35 -3.65 -7.07
N LEU A 430 10.08 -2.52 -6.41
CA LEU A 430 10.20 -2.43 -4.95
C LEU A 430 9.19 -3.34 -4.25
N VAL A 431 7.92 -3.34 -4.70
CA VAL A 431 6.89 -4.24 -4.14
C VAL A 431 7.24 -5.70 -4.34
N ALA A 432 7.69 -6.09 -5.53
CA ALA A 432 8.18 -7.44 -5.80
C ALA A 432 9.33 -7.84 -4.86
N THR A 433 10.28 -6.92 -4.63
CA THR A 433 11.41 -7.14 -3.71
C THR A 433 10.93 -7.35 -2.27
N CYS A 434 9.94 -6.59 -1.84
CA CYS A 434 9.35 -6.74 -0.52
C CYS A 434 8.66 -8.11 -0.36
N VAL A 435 7.81 -8.51 -1.32
CA VAL A 435 7.14 -9.82 -1.35
C VAL A 435 8.18 -10.95 -1.32
N TYR A 436 9.20 -10.87 -2.17
CA TYR A 436 10.31 -11.82 -2.19
C TYR A 436 11.02 -11.91 -0.82
N THR A 437 11.25 -10.78 -0.17
CA THR A 437 11.91 -10.73 1.14
C THR A 437 11.06 -11.41 2.22
N PHE A 438 9.73 -11.23 2.21
CA PHE A 438 8.82 -11.91 3.11
C PHE A 438 8.76 -13.42 2.84
N TRP A 439 8.74 -13.81 1.57
CA TRP A 439 8.78 -15.22 1.19
C TRP A 439 10.04 -15.91 1.71
N LYS A 440 11.22 -15.32 1.52
CA LYS A 440 12.49 -15.82 2.07
C LYS A 440 12.49 -15.88 3.59
N LEU A 441 12.02 -14.81 4.24
CA LEU A 441 11.90 -14.78 5.70
C LEU A 441 11.04 -15.93 6.22
N ARG A 442 9.91 -16.21 5.57
CA ARG A 442 9.03 -17.29 5.95
C ARG A 442 9.68 -18.67 5.77
N ILE A 443 10.32 -18.93 4.63
CA ILE A 443 10.99 -20.20 4.38
C ILE A 443 12.05 -20.48 5.45
N ASP A 444 12.88 -19.49 5.75
CA ASP A 444 13.93 -19.64 6.75
C ASP A 444 13.35 -19.84 8.15
N ALA A 445 12.31 -19.09 8.52
CA ALA A 445 11.61 -19.24 9.79
C ALA A 445 10.96 -20.63 9.91
N GLN A 446 10.36 -21.13 8.84
CA GLN A 446 9.76 -22.47 8.79
C GLN A 446 10.83 -23.56 8.92
N ALA A 447 11.94 -23.42 8.21
CA ALA A 447 13.07 -24.35 8.31
C ALA A 447 13.65 -24.40 9.74
N ASP A 448 13.77 -23.24 10.39
CA ASP A 448 14.26 -23.17 11.77
C ASP A 448 13.25 -23.79 12.76
N TRP A 449 11.95 -23.56 12.55
CA TRP A 449 10.92 -24.20 13.37
C TRP A 449 10.92 -25.73 13.22
N VAL A 450 11.00 -26.26 12.00
CA VAL A 450 11.09 -27.72 11.75
C VAL A 450 12.26 -28.37 12.53
N LYS A 451 13.43 -27.71 12.59
CA LYS A 451 14.59 -28.21 13.35
C LYS A 451 14.31 -28.34 14.86
N THR A 452 13.35 -27.62 15.40
CA THR A 452 12.98 -27.68 16.82
C THR A 452 12.02 -28.83 17.14
N LEU A 453 11.39 -29.42 16.13
CA LEU A 453 10.41 -30.50 16.29
C LEU A 453 11.10 -31.85 16.40
N PRO A 454 10.68 -32.71 17.35
CA PRO A 454 11.17 -34.10 17.43
C PRO A 454 10.86 -34.88 16.15
N ASP A 455 11.77 -35.79 15.75
CA ASP A 455 11.60 -36.61 14.54
C ASP A 455 10.32 -37.47 14.57
N SER A 456 9.84 -37.85 15.76
CA SER A 456 8.60 -38.63 15.95
C SER A 456 7.33 -37.77 16.01
N SER A 457 7.44 -36.44 15.89
CA SER A 457 6.27 -35.57 16.00
C SER A 457 5.42 -35.60 14.73
N PRO A 458 4.10 -35.82 14.80
CA PRO A 458 3.20 -35.70 13.66
C PRO A 458 3.25 -34.27 13.04
N LEU A 459 3.49 -33.26 13.86
CA LEU A 459 3.61 -31.87 13.40
C LEU A 459 4.83 -31.65 12.48
N ARG A 460 5.87 -32.48 12.60
CA ARG A 460 7.08 -32.34 11.78
C ARG A 460 6.79 -32.60 10.30
N THR A 461 6.05 -33.68 9.99
CA THR A 461 5.68 -33.98 8.59
C THR A 461 4.91 -32.82 7.95
N THR A 462 3.87 -32.32 8.62
CA THR A 462 3.09 -31.19 8.13
C THR A 462 3.95 -29.93 8.00
N ALA A 463 4.88 -29.69 8.94
CA ALA A 463 5.78 -28.55 8.90
C ALA A 463 6.78 -28.63 7.75
N GLU A 464 7.26 -29.85 7.42
CA GLU A 464 8.13 -30.09 6.27
C GLU A 464 7.37 -29.93 4.94
N GLU A 465 6.15 -30.44 4.83
CA GLU A 465 5.28 -30.24 3.68
C GLU A 465 5.01 -28.73 3.44
N ASP A 466 4.76 -27.96 4.49
CA ASP A 466 4.54 -26.52 4.42
C ASP A 466 5.82 -25.75 4.04
N ARG A 467 7.00 -26.21 4.48
CA ARG A 467 8.30 -25.65 4.07
C ARG A 467 8.59 -25.92 2.59
N ASP A 468 8.32 -27.15 2.15
CA ASP A 468 8.73 -27.67 0.84
C ASP A 468 7.65 -27.49 -0.24
N MET A 469 6.66 -26.64 0.02
CA MET A 469 5.63 -26.31 -0.97
C MET A 469 6.26 -25.80 -2.28
N SER A 470 5.85 -26.40 -3.39
CA SER A 470 6.32 -26.04 -4.72
C SER A 470 5.84 -24.65 -5.18
N GLU A 471 4.73 -24.18 -4.63
CA GLU A 471 4.10 -22.91 -4.95
C GLU A 471 3.63 -22.20 -3.69
N THR A 472 3.86 -20.90 -3.62
CA THR A 472 3.34 -20.00 -2.58
C THR A 472 2.47 -18.93 -3.21
N THR A 473 1.23 -18.81 -2.77
CA THR A 473 0.32 -17.77 -3.22
C THR A 473 0.42 -16.55 -2.33
N VAL A 474 0.48 -15.38 -2.96
CA VAL A 474 0.33 -14.06 -2.36
C VAL A 474 -0.99 -13.49 -2.84
N ALA A 475 -1.97 -13.45 -1.96
CA ALA A 475 -3.22 -12.77 -2.22
C ALA A 475 -2.99 -11.27 -2.35
N PHE A 476 -3.61 -10.60 -3.31
CA PHE A 476 -3.52 -9.15 -3.36
C PHE A 476 -4.89 -8.49 -3.59
N ASN A 477 -5.00 -7.25 -3.11
CA ASN A 477 -6.10 -6.34 -3.40
C ASN A 477 -5.60 -4.88 -3.40
N GLY A 478 -6.26 -4.02 -4.13
CA GLY A 478 -6.00 -2.58 -4.13
C GLY A 478 -5.86 -1.98 -5.51
N SER A 479 -6.25 -0.72 -5.60
CA SER A 479 -6.44 -0.02 -6.88
C SER A 479 -5.17 0.12 -7.74
N VAL A 480 -3.99 0.19 -7.14
CA VAL A 480 -2.73 0.29 -7.91
C VAL A 480 -2.40 -1.05 -8.57
N ILE A 481 -2.34 -2.12 -7.78
CA ILE A 481 -1.93 -3.43 -8.31
C ILE A 481 -2.99 -4.02 -9.27
N GLU A 482 -4.28 -3.73 -9.05
CA GLU A 482 -5.37 -4.25 -9.87
C GLU A 482 -5.61 -3.43 -11.14
N ASN A 483 -5.54 -2.10 -11.05
CA ASN A 483 -6.07 -1.23 -12.10
C ASN A 483 -5.00 -0.43 -12.84
N TYR A 484 -3.78 -0.30 -12.31
CA TYR A 484 -2.75 0.44 -13.03
C TYR A 484 -2.19 -0.44 -14.17
N PRO A 485 -2.24 0.02 -15.44
CA PRO A 485 -1.88 -0.79 -16.60
C PRO A 485 -0.45 -1.35 -16.52
N GLY A 486 -0.32 -2.67 -16.66
CA GLY A 486 0.96 -3.36 -16.66
C GLY A 486 1.64 -3.50 -15.28
N TYR A 487 1.05 -2.96 -14.21
CA TYR A 487 1.68 -2.99 -12.88
C TYR A 487 1.83 -4.42 -12.34
N LEU A 488 0.74 -5.20 -12.34
CA LEU A 488 0.74 -6.58 -11.86
C LEU A 488 1.76 -7.44 -12.64
N SER A 489 1.75 -7.37 -13.96
CA SER A 489 2.67 -8.15 -14.79
C SER A 489 4.13 -7.74 -14.57
N SER A 490 4.40 -6.45 -14.37
CA SER A 490 5.73 -5.95 -14.01
C SER A 490 6.16 -6.46 -12.64
N CYS A 491 5.27 -6.40 -11.64
CA CYS A 491 5.54 -6.90 -10.29
C CYS A 491 5.82 -8.40 -10.29
N GLN A 492 5.00 -9.22 -10.97
CA GLN A 492 5.22 -10.67 -11.08
C GLN A 492 6.55 -10.98 -11.78
N LYS A 493 6.88 -10.26 -12.85
CA LYS A 493 8.16 -10.45 -13.54
C LYS A 493 9.36 -10.20 -12.63
N TYR A 494 9.40 -9.08 -11.91
CA TYR A 494 10.49 -8.81 -10.97
C TYR A 494 10.57 -9.84 -9.84
N LEU A 495 9.42 -10.33 -9.38
CA LEU A 495 9.36 -11.38 -8.38
C LEU A 495 9.95 -12.69 -8.92
N ASP A 496 9.56 -13.10 -10.12
CA ASP A 496 10.09 -14.29 -10.80
C ASP A 496 11.60 -14.19 -11.03
N ASP A 497 12.09 -13.03 -11.47
CA ASP A 497 13.52 -12.77 -11.69
C ASP A 497 14.32 -12.89 -10.36
N LEU A 498 13.77 -12.39 -9.24
CA LEU A 498 14.40 -12.52 -7.92
C LEU A 498 14.39 -13.97 -7.42
N VAL A 499 13.29 -14.69 -7.57
CA VAL A 499 13.17 -16.12 -7.20
C VAL A 499 14.15 -16.96 -8.03
N ALA A 500 14.20 -16.75 -9.34
CA ALA A 500 15.10 -17.47 -10.24
C ALA A 500 16.59 -17.25 -9.90
N SER A 501 16.94 -16.09 -9.34
CA SER A 501 18.34 -15.80 -8.96
C SER A 501 18.89 -16.69 -7.84
N GLU A 502 18.02 -17.39 -7.11
CA GLU A 502 18.39 -18.37 -6.07
C GLU A 502 18.03 -19.81 -6.46
N ASN A 503 18.00 -20.13 -7.75
CA ASN A 503 17.64 -21.42 -8.31
C ASN A 503 16.17 -21.85 -8.09
N GLY A 504 15.30 -20.91 -7.76
CA GLY A 504 13.84 -21.13 -7.74
C GLY A 504 13.29 -21.21 -9.17
N ALA A 505 12.19 -21.93 -9.36
CA ALA A 505 11.49 -21.96 -10.64
C ALA A 505 10.60 -20.70 -10.79
N GLN A 506 10.39 -20.25 -12.02
CA GLN A 506 9.37 -19.26 -12.32
C GLN A 506 8.01 -19.79 -11.85
N GLY A 507 7.20 -18.93 -11.25
CA GLY A 507 5.89 -19.31 -10.71
C GLY A 507 5.92 -19.92 -9.31
N THR A 508 7.09 -20.06 -8.66
CA THR A 508 7.18 -20.49 -7.26
C THR A 508 6.42 -19.57 -6.31
N VAL A 509 6.35 -18.27 -6.62
CA VAL A 509 5.55 -17.28 -5.88
C VAL A 509 4.59 -16.60 -6.83
N GLN A 510 3.30 -16.78 -6.63
CA GLN A 510 2.24 -16.28 -7.49
C GLN A 510 1.45 -15.15 -6.81
N LEU A 511 1.25 -14.05 -7.55
CA LEU A 511 0.34 -12.98 -7.16
C LEU A 511 -1.06 -13.31 -7.67
N VAL A 512 -2.03 -13.46 -6.75
CA VAL A 512 -3.43 -13.82 -7.08
C VAL A 512 -4.38 -12.76 -6.56
N SER A 513 -5.31 -12.30 -7.39
CA SER A 513 -6.28 -11.26 -7.02
C SER A 513 -7.36 -11.81 -6.08
N ALA A 514 -7.48 -11.22 -4.91
CA ALA A 514 -8.49 -11.54 -3.90
C ALA A 514 -9.59 -10.47 -3.90
N LYS A 515 -10.60 -10.65 -4.75
CA LYS A 515 -11.73 -9.72 -4.85
C LYS A 515 -12.58 -9.74 -3.58
N GLU A 516 -13.10 -8.57 -3.20
CA GLU A 516 -13.91 -8.41 -1.97
C GLU A 516 -13.24 -8.99 -0.72
N SER A 517 -11.91 -8.99 -0.70
CA SER A 517 -11.08 -9.71 0.27
C SER A 517 -11.33 -9.29 1.72
N SER A 518 -11.62 -8.01 1.99
CA SER A 518 -11.92 -7.55 3.34
C SER A 518 -13.17 -8.22 3.91
N LEU A 519 -14.23 -8.34 3.09
CA LEU A 519 -15.50 -8.95 3.51
C LEU A 519 -15.40 -10.47 3.58
N LEU A 520 -14.86 -11.11 2.53
CA LEU A 520 -14.70 -12.56 2.48
C LEU A 520 -13.72 -13.03 3.57
N GLY A 521 -12.59 -12.36 3.73
CA GLY A 521 -11.59 -12.68 4.74
C GLY A 521 -12.09 -12.51 6.17
N ALA A 522 -12.93 -11.52 6.43
CA ALA A 522 -13.60 -11.37 7.71
C ALA A 522 -14.53 -12.57 8.00
N ALA A 523 -15.37 -12.97 7.04
CA ALA A 523 -16.24 -14.13 7.18
C ALA A 523 -15.43 -15.44 7.37
N VAL A 524 -14.34 -15.61 6.62
CA VAL A 524 -13.44 -16.78 6.74
C VAL A 524 -12.77 -16.83 8.10
N ALA A 525 -12.27 -15.70 8.61
CA ALA A 525 -11.65 -15.62 9.94
C ALA A 525 -12.59 -16.12 11.04
N LEU A 526 -13.85 -15.70 10.96
CA LEU A 526 -14.88 -16.10 11.89
C LEU A 526 -15.16 -17.62 11.79
N ALA A 527 -15.38 -18.11 10.57
CA ALA A 527 -15.68 -19.51 10.31
C ALA A 527 -14.56 -20.46 10.77
N SER A 528 -13.29 -20.04 10.61
CA SER A 528 -12.12 -20.85 11.01
C SER A 528 -12.03 -21.07 12.52
N VAL A 529 -12.55 -20.13 13.33
CA VAL A 529 -12.57 -20.27 14.80
C VAL A 529 -13.73 -21.13 15.27
N GLU A 530 -14.90 -21.05 14.61
CA GLU A 530 -16.08 -21.82 14.99
C GLU A 530 -15.97 -23.31 14.62
N GLY A 531 -15.29 -23.62 13.50
CA GLY A 531 -15.02 -25.00 13.09
C GLY A 531 -14.02 -25.72 13.99
N SER A 532 -13.38 -25.03 14.94
CA SER A 532 -12.40 -25.58 15.89
C SER A 532 -13.00 -25.80 17.28
N ALA A 533 -14.23 -25.42 17.53
CA ALA A 533 -14.99 -25.64 18.77
C ALA A 533 -15.96 -26.77 18.58
#